data_25455fb40355f959824ab5d43a351a26
#
_entry.id   25455fb40355f959824ab5d43a351a26
#
_cell.length_a   1.000
_cell.length_b   1.000
_cell.length_c   1.000
_cell.angle_alpha   90.00
_cell.angle_beta   90.00
_cell.angle_gamma   90.00
#
_symmetry.space_group_name_H-M   'P 1'
#
loop_
_entity.id
_entity.type
_entity.pdbx_description
1 polymer ?
#
loop_
_entity_poly.entity_id
_entity_poly.type
_entity_poly.pdbx_seq_one_letter_code
_entity_poly.pdbx_strand_id
1 'polypeptide(L)'
;EDVYYEADTTVSGGSGTKSADLKLVVNGIGRYPYRIGRVFFHADYDPLESDFRVQELPRIDSISRGDYTVYYGSRGRYIRASALTRSVSVTPGAFFCEDDVERSYIKLNALPIVRNVNIRFVEHNGKDEIAPADSSRLVDCYILTVPAKSKSFEAEVLGTNSAGDFGAALSLGFTDRNLF
;
A
#
# COMPACT_ATOMS: atom_id res chain seq x y z
N GLU A 1 -11.12 13.89 10.47
CA GLU A 1 -11.59 14.98 9.58
C GLU A 1 -13.10 14.99 9.65
N ASP A 2 -13.67 15.86 10.51
CA ASP A 2 -15.13 15.96 10.65
C ASP A 2 -15.62 17.03 9.67
N VAL A 3 -16.25 16.59 8.60
CA VAL A 3 -16.98 17.46 7.66
C VAL A 3 -18.45 17.46 8.06
N TYR A 4 -18.97 18.58 8.48
CA TYR A 4 -20.40 18.71 8.76
C TYR A 4 -21.00 19.91 8.04
N TYR A 5 -22.29 19.79 7.75
CA TYR A 5 -23.06 20.85 7.11
C TYR A 5 -23.82 21.60 8.18
N GLU A 6 -23.64 22.90 8.25
CA GLU A 6 -24.45 23.78 9.10
C GLU A 6 -25.45 24.52 8.21
N ALA A 7 -26.71 24.27 8.44
CA ALA A 7 -27.80 24.99 7.76
C ALA A 7 -28.19 26.22 8.61
N ASP A 8 -27.84 27.41 8.11
CA ASP A 8 -28.30 28.64 8.74
C ASP A 8 -29.70 28.96 8.18
N THR A 9 -30.73 28.68 8.99
CA THR A 9 -32.12 29.03 8.67
C THR A 9 -32.47 30.37 9.30
N THR A 10 -32.13 31.47 8.62
CA THR A 10 -32.71 32.77 8.95
C THR A 10 -34.13 32.84 8.37
N VAL A 11 -35.14 32.67 9.24
CA VAL A 11 -36.53 32.91 8.88
C VAL A 11 -36.78 34.41 8.89
N SER A 12 -36.67 35.06 7.73
CA SER A 12 -37.18 36.39 7.53
C SER A 12 -38.68 36.31 7.13
N GLY A 13 -39.54 36.80 7.97
CA GLY A 13 -41.01 36.82 7.71
C GLY A 13 -41.35 37.75 6.55
N GLY A 14 -41.73 37.18 5.41
CA GLY A 14 -42.25 37.85 4.22
C GLY A 14 -42.58 36.81 3.17
N SER A 15 -43.78 36.87 2.59
CA SER A 15 -44.26 35.99 1.51
C SER A 15 -43.28 35.97 0.35
N GLY A 16 -42.48 34.91 0.24
CA GLY A 16 -41.54 34.74 -0.86
C GLY A 16 -40.58 33.59 -0.58
N THR A 17 -40.16 32.93 -1.60
CA THR A 17 -39.25 31.82 -1.74
C THR A 17 -38.29 31.60 -0.55
N LYS A 18 -38.42 30.47 0.13
CA LYS A 18 -37.50 30.06 1.20
C LYS A 18 -36.15 29.64 0.51
N SER A 19 -35.12 30.46 0.63
CA SER A 19 -33.77 30.09 0.29
C SER A 19 -33.04 29.64 1.55
N ALA A 20 -32.47 28.45 1.56
CA ALA A 20 -31.57 27.99 2.60
C ALA A 20 -30.16 28.12 2.09
N ASP A 21 -29.34 28.90 2.74
CA ASP A 21 -27.90 28.97 2.44
C ASP A 21 -27.20 27.80 3.17
N LEU A 22 -26.67 26.89 2.40
CA LEU A 22 -25.85 25.79 2.90
C LEU A 22 -24.40 26.29 3.03
N LYS A 23 -23.93 26.46 4.25
CA LYS A 23 -22.53 26.75 4.55
C LYS A 23 -21.81 25.46 4.85
N LEU A 24 -20.89 25.06 3.97
CA LEU A 24 -19.97 23.96 4.22
C LEU A 24 -18.88 24.45 5.20
N VAL A 25 -18.91 24.00 6.43
CA VAL A 25 -17.84 24.26 7.40
C VAL A 25 -16.92 23.05 7.41
N VAL A 26 -15.73 23.24 6.85
CA VAL A 26 -14.64 22.26 6.93
C VAL A 26 -13.76 22.65 8.11
N ASN A 27 -13.90 21.99 9.24
CA ASN A 27 -12.96 22.12 10.35
C ASN A 27 -11.70 21.35 10.00
N GLY A 28 -10.83 21.95 9.20
CA GLY A 28 -9.48 21.46 8.94
C GLY A 28 -8.56 21.98 10.05
N ILE A 29 -8.08 21.12 10.92
CA ILE A 29 -6.87 21.35 11.69
C ILE A 29 -5.79 21.65 10.66
N GLY A 30 -5.16 22.83 10.77
CA GLY A 30 -4.19 23.44 9.86
C GLY A 30 -3.70 22.53 8.73
N ARG A 31 -4.11 22.82 7.50
CA ARG A 31 -3.70 22.07 6.29
C ARG A 31 -2.23 22.32 6.02
N TYR A 32 -1.39 21.55 6.66
CA TYR A 32 0.01 21.53 6.27
C TYR A 32 0.17 20.52 5.13
N PRO A 33 0.83 20.89 4.03
CA PRO A 33 1.17 19.93 3.00
C PRO A 33 2.12 18.87 3.59
N TYR A 34 1.90 17.61 3.24
CA TYR A 34 2.81 16.54 3.62
C TYR A 34 3.87 16.34 2.54
N ARG A 35 5.12 16.15 2.97
CA ARG A 35 6.21 15.67 2.13
C ARG A 35 6.56 14.25 2.52
N ILE A 36 6.92 13.46 1.52
CA ILE A 36 7.44 12.12 1.74
C ILE A 36 8.87 12.24 2.30
N GLY A 37 9.09 11.70 3.49
CA GLY A 37 10.41 11.58 4.08
C GLY A 37 11.17 10.41 3.45
N ARG A 38 11.24 9.29 4.15
CA ARG A 38 11.88 8.06 3.70
C ARG A 38 10.83 7.04 3.22
N VAL A 39 11.25 6.16 2.32
CA VAL A 39 10.39 5.06 1.84
C VAL A 39 11.00 3.73 2.27
N PHE A 40 10.25 2.99 3.06
CA PHE A 40 10.64 1.70 3.61
C PHE A 40 9.81 0.59 3.00
N PHE A 41 10.49 -0.43 2.47
CA PHE A 41 9.84 -1.65 2.01
C PHE A 41 10.06 -2.75 3.04
N HIS A 42 9.01 -3.46 3.39
CA HIS A 42 9.05 -4.69 4.15
C HIS A 42 8.61 -5.83 3.23
N ALA A 43 9.58 -6.57 2.70
CA ALA A 43 9.35 -7.54 1.64
C ALA A 43 8.74 -8.86 2.14
N ASP A 44 8.74 -9.11 3.44
CA ASP A 44 8.23 -10.35 4.04
C ASP A 44 7.27 -10.01 5.19
N TYR A 45 6.20 -9.30 4.85
CA TYR A 45 5.17 -8.93 5.81
C TYR A 45 4.07 -10.00 5.84
N ASP A 46 3.73 -10.48 7.03
CA ASP A 46 2.56 -11.33 7.25
C ASP A 46 1.52 -10.58 8.10
N PRO A 47 0.35 -10.26 7.53
CA PRO A 47 -0.70 -9.56 8.26
C PRO A 47 -1.37 -10.39 9.36
N LEU A 48 -1.12 -11.72 9.39
CA LEU A 48 -1.66 -12.63 10.41
C LEU A 48 -0.74 -12.72 11.63
N GLU A 49 0.56 -12.50 11.45
CA GLU A 49 1.56 -12.60 12.51
C GLU A 49 1.84 -11.28 13.22
N SER A 50 1.57 -10.15 12.56
CA SER A 50 1.91 -8.84 13.12
C SER A 50 0.84 -7.77 12.84
N ASP A 51 0.37 -7.12 13.90
CA ASP A 51 -0.22 -5.81 13.77
C ASP A 51 0.81 -4.82 13.21
N PHE A 52 0.34 -3.83 12.44
CA PHE A 52 1.24 -2.81 11.93
C PHE A 52 1.80 -1.98 13.09
N ARG A 53 2.97 -2.36 13.57
CA ARG A 53 3.82 -1.56 14.46
C ARG A 53 5.21 -1.49 13.85
N VAL A 54 5.65 -0.29 13.52
CA VAL A 54 6.93 -0.06 12.82
C VAL A 54 8.11 -0.73 13.52
N GLN A 55 8.07 -0.83 14.85
CA GLN A 55 9.13 -1.42 15.67
C GLN A 55 9.16 -2.96 15.62
N GLU A 56 8.02 -3.59 15.30
CA GLU A 56 7.84 -5.06 15.31
C GLU A 56 8.00 -5.68 13.92
N LEU A 57 8.18 -4.84 12.87
CA LEU A 57 8.34 -5.34 11.51
C LEU A 57 9.65 -6.12 11.34
N PRO A 58 9.65 -7.29 10.66
CA PRO A 58 10.84 -8.10 10.47
C PRO A 58 11.96 -7.35 9.75
N ARG A 59 13.18 -7.37 10.32
CA ARG A 59 14.35 -6.67 9.79
C ARG A 59 15.60 -7.53 9.93
N ILE A 60 15.59 -8.71 9.29
CA ILE A 60 16.74 -9.63 9.35
C ILE A 60 17.88 -9.14 8.46
N ASP A 61 17.54 -8.60 7.29
CA ASP A 61 18.50 -8.09 6.32
C ASP A 61 17.95 -6.81 5.67
N SER A 62 18.81 -5.93 5.22
CA SER A 62 18.39 -4.66 4.59
C SER A 62 19.30 -4.25 3.45
N ILE A 63 18.72 -3.58 2.47
CA ILE A 63 19.44 -2.93 1.37
C ILE A 63 18.93 -1.51 1.25
N SER A 64 19.82 -0.53 1.41
CA SER A 64 19.50 0.87 1.16
C SER A 64 19.94 1.29 -0.25
N ARG A 65 19.09 2.06 -0.91
CA ARG A 65 19.34 2.68 -2.22
C ARG A 65 18.84 4.12 -2.20
N GLY A 66 19.75 5.05 -1.88
CA GLY A 66 19.37 6.43 -1.62
C GLY A 66 18.39 6.49 -0.44
N ASP A 67 17.28 7.18 -0.62
CA ASP A 67 16.25 7.37 0.39
C ASP A 67 15.24 6.21 0.49
N TYR A 68 15.51 5.11 -0.26
CA TYR A 68 14.74 3.87 -0.20
C TYR A 68 15.50 2.83 0.63
N THR A 69 14.82 2.19 1.55
CA THR A 69 15.36 1.06 2.32
C THR A 69 14.45 -0.14 2.20
N VAL A 70 15.02 -1.28 1.81
CA VAL A 70 14.29 -2.55 1.68
C VAL A 70 14.73 -3.47 2.81
N TYR A 71 13.79 -3.86 3.65
CA TYR A 71 13.96 -4.84 4.71
C TYR A 71 13.44 -6.21 4.26
N TYR A 72 14.21 -7.24 4.58
CA TYR A 72 13.87 -8.63 4.31
C TYR A 72 13.68 -9.37 5.63
N GLY A 73 12.70 -10.25 5.67
CA GLY A 73 12.40 -11.13 6.79
C GLY A 73 13.01 -12.53 6.64
N SER A 74 12.33 -13.52 7.20
CA SER A 74 12.78 -14.92 7.28
C SER A 74 12.94 -15.60 5.92
N ARG A 75 12.23 -15.16 4.90
CA ARG A 75 12.34 -15.72 3.53
C ARG A 75 13.56 -15.22 2.76
N GLY A 76 14.35 -14.33 3.35
CA GLY A 76 15.52 -13.76 2.72
C GLY A 76 15.19 -12.87 1.50
N ARG A 77 16.17 -12.74 0.59
CA ARG A 77 16.07 -11.85 -0.58
C ARG A 77 15.34 -12.51 -1.77
N TYR A 78 14.10 -12.91 -1.59
CA TYR A 78 13.31 -13.55 -2.64
C TYR A 78 12.90 -12.58 -3.78
N ILE A 79 12.92 -11.27 -3.52
CA ILE A 79 12.68 -10.22 -4.51
C ILE A 79 13.87 -9.24 -4.52
N ARG A 80 14.27 -8.82 -5.71
CA ARG A 80 15.36 -7.83 -5.85
C ARG A 80 14.88 -6.44 -5.39
N ALA A 81 15.66 -5.75 -4.57
CA ALA A 81 15.36 -4.39 -4.13
C ALA A 81 15.08 -3.44 -5.31
N SER A 82 15.82 -3.62 -6.44
CA SER A 82 15.61 -2.82 -7.65
C SER A 82 14.23 -3.04 -8.31
N ALA A 83 13.64 -4.23 -8.16
CA ALA A 83 12.29 -4.48 -8.68
C ALA A 83 11.26 -3.71 -7.86
N LEU A 84 11.38 -3.72 -6.53
CA LEU A 84 10.51 -2.97 -5.64
C LEU A 84 10.63 -1.45 -5.89
N THR A 85 11.85 -0.91 -5.86
CA THR A 85 12.06 0.54 -5.99
C THR A 85 11.65 1.11 -7.35
N ARG A 86 11.76 0.32 -8.44
CA ARG A 86 11.28 0.74 -9.78
C ARG A 86 9.77 0.68 -9.93
N SER A 87 9.10 -0.11 -9.10
CA SER A 87 7.64 -0.28 -9.14
C SER A 87 6.89 0.75 -8.31
N VAL A 88 7.61 1.71 -7.72
CA VAL A 88 7.01 2.76 -6.89
C VAL A 88 7.12 4.10 -7.58
N SER A 89 6.03 4.86 -7.54
CA SER A 89 5.95 6.24 -8.04
C SER A 89 6.11 7.27 -6.92
N VAL A 90 5.92 6.84 -5.65
CA VAL A 90 6.16 7.70 -4.48
C VAL A 90 7.64 8.02 -4.39
N THR A 91 7.98 9.31 -4.41
CA THR A 91 9.36 9.79 -4.42
C THR A 91 9.68 10.50 -3.11
N PRO A 92 10.78 10.13 -2.41
CA PRO A 92 11.26 10.85 -1.24
C PRO A 92 11.51 12.34 -1.55
N GLY A 93 11.16 13.22 -0.60
CA GLY A 93 11.26 14.68 -0.75
C GLY A 93 10.13 15.34 -1.55
N ALA A 94 9.34 14.59 -2.32
CA ALA A 94 8.18 15.11 -3.04
C ALA A 94 6.99 15.36 -2.11
N PHE A 95 6.05 16.18 -2.54
CA PHE A 95 4.77 16.29 -1.86
C PHE A 95 3.97 15.00 -1.96
N PHE A 96 3.20 14.72 -0.93
CA PHE A 96 2.26 13.61 -0.95
C PHE A 96 1.24 13.81 -2.08
N CYS A 97 1.12 12.80 -2.92
CA CYS A 97 0.18 12.75 -4.03
C CYS A 97 -0.53 11.39 -4.03
N GLU A 98 -1.84 11.41 -3.98
CA GLU A 98 -2.66 10.19 -3.95
C GLU A 98 -2.50 9.35 -5.22
N ASP A 99 -2.40 10.02 -6.38
CA ASP A 99 -2.16 9.35 -7.67
C ASP A 99 -0.84 8.56 -7.69
N ASP A 100 0.19 9.06 -7.01
CA ASP A 100 1.48 8.36 -6.93
C ASP A 100 1.38 7.12 -6.04
N VAL A 101 0.57 7.20 -4.98
CA VAL A 101 0.28 6.07 -4.09
C VAL A 101 -0.49 5.00 -4.85
N GLU A 102 -1.56 5.39 -5.56
CA GLU A 102 -2.38 4.46 -6.35
C GLU A 102 -1.55 3.79 -7.45
N ARG A 103 -0.77 4.56 -8.22
CA ARG A 103 0.14 4.01 -9.22
C ARG A 103 1.16 3.04 -8.63
N SER A 104 1.68 3.34 -7.45
CA SER A 104 2.61 2.46 -6.75
C SER A 104 1.93 1.17 -6.34
N TYR A 105 0.71 1.25 -5.80
CA TYR A 105 -0.09 0.09 -5.41
C TYR A 105 -0.37 -0.83 -6.60
N ILE A 106 -0.81 -0.27 -7.73
CA ILE A 106 -1.12 -1.03 -8.96
C ILE A 106 0.15 -1.73 -9.48
N LYS A 107 1.28 -1.01 -9.60
CA LYS A 107 2.53 -1.56 -10.12
C LYS A 107 3.10 -2.66 -9.23
N LEU A 108 3.03 -2.50 -7.92
CA LEU A 108 3.54 -3.49 -6.96
C LEU A 108 2.67 -4.75 -6.95
N ASN A 109 1.33 -4.62 -7.01
CA ASN A 109 0.43 -5.77 -7.10
C ASN A 109 0.52 -6.50 -8.45
N ALA A 110 1.02 -5.84 -9.49
CA ALA A 110 1.28 -6.48 -10.78
C ALA A 110 2.51 -7.42 -10.77
N LEU A 111 3.34 -7.37 -9.72
CA LEU A 111 4.50 -8.25 -9.59
C LEU A 111 4.05 -9.69 -9.26
N PRO A 112 4.43 -10.70 -10.06
CA PRO A 112 3.95 -12.09 -9.88
C PRO A 112 4.31 -12.73 -8.54
N ILE A 113 5.38 -12.22 -7.91
CA ILE A 113 5.92 -12.70 -6.63
C ILE A 113 5.33 -11.96 -5.41
N VAL A 114 4.50 -10.95 -5.65
CA VAL A 114 3.76 -10.22 -4.63
C VAL A 114 2.31 -10.67 -4.64
N ARG A 115 1.79 -11.07 -3.49
CA ARG A 115 0.39 -11.49 -3.33
C ARG A 115 -0.52 -10.30 -2.98
N ASN A 116 -0.01 -9.41 -2.13
CA ASN A 116 -0.74 -8.25 -1.66
C ASN A 116 0.23 -7.16 -1.22
N VAL A 117 -0.21 -5.92 -1.32
CA VAL A 117 0.54 -4.73 -0.91
C VAL A 117 -0.31 -3.92 0.06
N ASN A 118 0.32 -3.40 1.10
CA ASN A 118 -0.27 -2.41 1.98
C ASN A 118 0.68 -1.22 2.08
N ILE A 119 0.18 -0.01 1.84
CA ILE A 119 0.96 1.22 1.93
C ILE A 119 0.46 2.01 3.12
N ARG A 120 1.35 2.35 4.02
CA ARG A 120 1.07 3.11 5.24
C ARG A 120 1.97 4.33 5.33
N PHE A 121 1.41 5.41 5.85
CA PHE A 121 2.13 6.64 6.12
C PHE A 121 2.14 6.89 7.62
N VAL A 122 3.31 7.23 8.14
CA VAL A 122 3.50 7.53 9.55
C VAL A 122 4.18 8.90 9.64
N GLU A 123 3.61 9.81 10.40
CA GLU A 123 4.24 11.12 10.64
C GLU A 123 5.61 10.91 11.29
N HIS A 124 6.57 11.63 10.77
CA HIS A 124 7.91 11.64 11.32
C HIS A 124 7.92 12.47 12.60
N ASN A 125 7.91 11.78 13.75
CA ASN A 125 7.95 12.42 15.06
C ASN A 125 9.38 12.67 15.54
N GLY A 126 10.35 12.75 14.65
CA GLY A 126 11.75 12.98 14.97
C GLY A 126 11.98 14.40 15.48
N LYS A 127 12.43 14.52 16.72
CA LYS A 127 12.87 15.81 17.31
C LYS A 127 14.16 16.35 16.65
N ASP A 128 14.79 15.57 15.79
CA ASP A 128 16.14 15.79 15.29
C ASP A 128 16.21 16.16 13.79
N GLU A 129 15.08 16.15 13.06
CA GLU A 129 15.09 16.61 11.68
C GLU A 129 14.52 18.03 11.58
N ILE A 130 15.28 18.88 10.90
CA ILE A 130 14.90 20.26 10.59
C ILE A 130 13.59 20.20 9.81
N ALA A 131 12.54 20.80 10.39
CA ALA A 131 11.27 20.96 9.69
C ALA A 131 11.54 21.64 8.33
N PRO A 132 10.95 21.16 7.23
CA PRO A 132 11.11 21.81 5.94
C PRO A 132 10.77 23.30 6.03
N ALA A 133 11.55 24.13 5.36
CA ALA A 133 11.39 25.59 5.39
C ALA A 133 10.02 26.08 4.90
N ASP A 134 9.26 25.22 4.21
CA ASP A 134 7.95 25.48 3.64
C ASP A 134 6.78 25.14 4.56
N SER A 135 7.02 24.89 5.84
CA SER A 135 6.01 24.47 6.83
C SER A 135 5.30 23.15 6.49
N SER A 136 5.86 22.33 5.59
CA SER A 136 5.33 20.99 5.32
C SER A 136 5.67 20.03 6.48
N ARG A 137 4.84 19.00 6.65
CA ARG A 137 5.12 17.91 7.60
C ARG A 137 5.72 16.73 6.84
N LEU A 138 6.68 16.06 7.46
CA LEU A 138 7.28 14.87 6.91
C LEU A 138 6.47 13.63 7.30
N VAL A 139 6.22 12.77 6.30
CA VAL A 139 5.63 11.43 6.51
C VAL A 139 6.54 10.38 5.91
N ASP A 140 6.86 9.37 6.69
CA ASP A 140 7.56 8.19 6.21
C ASP A 140 6.56 7.21 5.58
N CYS A 141 6.91 6.69 4.40
CA CYS A 141 6.09 5.74 3.65
C CYS A 141 6.56 4.31 3.94
N TYR A 142 5.69 3.46 4.44
CA TYR A 142 5.92 2.05 4.69
C TYR A 142 5.13 1.21 3.69
N ILE A 143 5.85 0.48 2.84
CA ILE A 143 5.30 -0.40 1.83
C ILE A 143 5.49 -1.84 2.29
N LEU A 144 4.40 -2.47 2.69
CA LEU A 144 4.36 -3.82 3.22
C LEU A 144 3.94 -4.76 2.09
N THR A 145 4.81 -5.69 1.71
CA THR A 145 4.50 -6.66 0.66
C THR A 145 4.38 -8.05 1.24
N VAL A 146 3.25 -8.69 0.96
CA VAL A 146 3.00 -10.09 1.29
C VAL A 146 3.49 -10.94 0.12
N PRO A 147 4.44 -11.86 0.35
CA PRO A 147 4.97 -12.68 -0.73
C PRO A 147 3.95 -13.69 -1.25
N ALA A 148 3.91 -13.87 -2.57
CA ALA A 148 3.19 -14.96 -3.20
C ALA A 148 3.97 -16.27 -3.06
N LYS A 149 3.28 -17.41 -3.20
CA LYS A 149 3.97 -18.71 -3.34
C LYS A 149 4.74 -18.70 -4.66
N SER A 150 6.05 -18.85 -4.58
CA SER A 150 6.90 -18.87 -5.77
C SER A 150 6.70 -20.14 -6.60
N LYS A 151 6.43 -21.27 -5.95
CA LYS A 151 6.27 -22.57 -6.59
C LYS A 151 4.91 -23.17 -6.26
N SER A 152 4.23 -23.70 -7.28
CA SER A 152 3.01 -24.47 -7.11
C SER A 152 3.06 -25.75 -7.92
N PHE A 153 2.58 -26.82 -7.30
CA PHE A 153 2.35 -28.12 -7.94
C PHE A 153 0.84 -28.34 -8.02
N GLU A 154 0.38 -28.73 -9.17
CA GLU A 154 -1.02 -29.07 -9.44
C GLU A 154 -1.06 -30.48 -9.98
N ALA A 155 -1.90 -31.31 -9.40
CA ALA A 155 -2.15 -32.67 -9.87
C ALA A 155 -3.65 -32.83 -10.04
N GLU A 156 -4.06 -33.15 -11.24
CA GLU A 156 -5.47 -33.38 -11.61
C GLU A 156 -5.66 -34.79 -12.12
N VAL A 157 -6.63 -35.49 -11.55
CA VAL A 157 -7.02 -36.82 -11.99
C VAL A 157 -8.44 -36.74 -12.52
N LEU A 158 -8.61 -37.04 -13.78
CA LEU A 158 -9.90 -37.07 -14.46
C LEU A 158 -10.28 -38.52 -14.81
N GLY A 159 -11.43 -38.93 -14.34
CA GLY A 159 -12.07 -40.19 -14.77
C GLY A 159 -13.20 -39.89 -15.73
N THR A 160 -13.23 -40.56 -16.86
CA THR A 160 -14.32 -40.46 -17.83
C THR A 160 -14.99 -41.83 -18.03
N ASN A 161 -16.30 -41.82 -18.07
CA ASN A 161 -17.10 -42.98 -18.43
C ASN A 161 -18.02 -42.61 -19.61
N SER A 162 -17.78 -43.19 -20.77
CA SER A 162 -18.59 -42.94 -21.94
C SER A 162 -19.01 -44.28 -22.57
N ALA A 163 -20.29 -44.54 -22.53
CA ALA A 163 -20.90 -45.72 -23.14
C ALA A 163 -20.31 -47.10 -22.71
N GLY A 164 -19.79 -47.15 -21.46
CA GLY A 164 -19.18 -48.39 -20.92
C GLY A 164 -17.65 -48.43 -21.02
N ASP A 165 -17.05 -47.49 -21.72
CA ASP A 165 -15.59 -47.32 -21.74
C ASP A 165 -15.13 -46.42 -20.63
N PHE A 166 -14.21 -46.90 -19.78
CA PHE A 166 -13.59 -46.13 -18.70
C PHE A 166 -12.26 -45.56 -19.18
N GLY A 167 -12.16 -44.23 -19.12
CA GLY A 167 -10.91 -43.52 -19.37
C GLY A 167 -10.42 -42.86 -18.09
N ALA A 168 -9.11 -42.77 -17.92
CA ALA A 168 -8.47 -41.99 -16.87
C ALA A 168 -7.38 -41.11 -17.48
N ALA A 169 -7.35 -39.85 -17.06
CA ALA A 169 -6.29 -38.90 -17.42
C ALA A 169 -5.66 -38.33 -16.16
N LEU A 170 -4.34 -38.24 -16.17
CA LEU A 170 -3.54 -37.59 -15.12
C LEU A 170 -2.85 -36.37 -15.72
N SER A 171 -3.07 -35.20 -15.12
CA SER A 171 -2.37 -33.98 -15.48
C SER A 171 -1.53 -33.54 -14.29
N LEU A 172 -0.27 -33.21 -14.56
CA LEU A 172 0.66 -32.67 -13.56
C LEU A 172 1.15 -31.30 -14.03
N GLY A 173 0.87 -30.27 -13.24
CA GLY A 173 1.30 -28.90 -13.47
C GLY A 173 2.38 -28.48 -12.45
N PHE A 174 3.43 -27.83 -12.93
CA PHE A 174 4.41 -27.15 -12.09
C PHE A 174 4.54 -25.69 -12.55
N THR A 175 4.37 -24.76 -11.63
CA THR A 175 4.52 -23.33 -11.90
C THR A 175 5.58 -22.75 -10.98
N ASP A 176 6.61 -22.13 -11.55
CA ASP A 176 7.59 -21.33 -10.83
C ASP A 176 7.47 -19.87 -11.26
N ARG A 177 7.17 -18.98 -10.33
CA ARG A 177 6.97 -17.53 -10.57
C ARG A 177 8.21 -16.70 -10.31
N ASN A 178 9.29 -17.30 -9.85
CA ASN A 178 10.53 -16.61 -9.47
C ASN A 178 11.74 -17.15 -10.26
N LEU A 179 11.54 -17.39 -11.55
CA LEU A 179 12.56 -18.03 -12.40
C LEU A 179 13.66 -17.04 -12.83
N PHE A 180 13.50 -15.70 -12.63
CA PHE A 180 14.42 -14.66 -13.07
C PHE A 180 14.72 -13.61 -12.01
#